data_b3658bf48776c015d747cbc2d630c43c
#
_entry.id   b3658bf48776c015d747cbc2d630c43c
#
_cell.length_a   1.000
_cell.length_b   1.000
_cell.length_c   1.000
_cell.angle_alpha   90.00
_cell.angle_beta   90.00
_cell.angle_gamma   90.00
#
_symmetry.space_group_name_H-M   'P 1'
#
loop_
_entity.id
_entity.type
_entity.pdbx_description
1 polymer ?
#
loop_
_entity_poly.entity_id
_entity_poly.type
_entity_poly.pdbx_seq_one_letter_code
_entity_poly.pdbx_strand_id
1 'polypeptide(L)'
;MRILFFITTLLFIIPNMFGQKEYRLNSPDGKLEVTLYIGDRITYELTEEGHTLVAPSPLSVHLDNGTVWGNGSHLKRVSHRQANEVIPSPFYKRSEVKDAYNEMTLSFREHFNLIFRM
;
A
#
# COMPACT_ATOMS: atom_id res chain seq x y z
N MET A 1 9.44 -18.74 61.42
CA MET A 1 9.81 -18.00 60.22
C MET A 1 8.84 -18.38 59.09
N ARG A 2 7.88 -17.51 58.85
CA ARG A 2 6.92 -17.70 57.74
C ARG A 2 7.40 -16.81 56.59
N ILE A 3 7.95 -17.44 55.53
CA ILE A 3 8.34 -16.74 54.32
C ILE A 3 7.06 -16.61 53.47
N LEU A 4 6.55 -15.39 53.36
CA LEU A 4 5.42 -15.03 52.52
C LEU A 4 5.97 -14.83 51.10
N PHE A 5 5.72 -15.79 50.21
CA PHE A 5 6.01 -15.66 48.78
C PHE A 5 4.95 -14.75 48.15
N PHE A 6 5.32 -13.50 47.89
CA PHE A 6 4.54 -12.62 47.03
C PHE A 6 4.82 -13.00 45.58
N ILE A 7 3.93 -13.80 44.96
CA ILE A 7 3.93 -14.01 43.54
C ILE A 7 3.30 -12.76 42.91
N THR A 8 4.15 -11.84 42.46
CA THR A 8 3.73 -10.71 41.63
C THR A 8 3.41 -11.24 40.22
N THR A 9 2.14 -11.48 39.97
CA THR A 9 1.65 -11.82 38.62
C THR A 9 1.76 -10.56 37.75
N LEU A 10 2.85 -10.47 36.98
CA LEU A 10 3.05 -9.42 35.98
C LEU A 10 2.09 -9.72 34.80
N LEU A 11 0.95 -9.06 34.83
CA LEU A 11 -0.05 -9.12 33.75
C LEU A 11 0.56 -8.41 32.53
N PHE A 12 1.13 -9.18 31.59
CA PHE A 12 1.52 -8.68 30.28
C PHE A 12 0.24 -8.27 29.54
N ILE A 13 -0.08 -6.99 29.58
CA ILE A 13 -1.03 -6.38 28.67
C ILE A 13 -0.34 -6.37 27.31
N ILE A 14 -0.60 -7.38 26.49
CA ILE A 14 -0.22 -7.37 25.08
C ILE A 14 -1.18 -6.37 24.41
N PRO A 15 -0.69 -5.18 23.96
CA PRO A 15 -1.55 -4.33 23.14
C PRO A 15 -1.90 -5.14 21.90
N ASN A 16 -3.19 -5.35 21.66
CA ASN A 16 -3.65 -5.82 20.37
C ASN A 16 -3.28 -4.74 19.35
N MET A 17 -2.07 -4.83 18.82
CA MET A 17 -1.74 -4.14 17.60
C MET A 17 -2.62 -4.75 16.51
N PHE A 18 -3.76 -4.16 16.26
CA PHE A 18 -4.47 -4.35 15.01
C PHE A 18 -3.48 -3.89 13.93
N GLY A 19 -2.69 -4.86 13.45
CA GLY A 19 -1.57 -4.61 12.57
C GLY A 19 -2.08 -4.06 11.25
N GLN A 20 -1.81 -2.80 11.01
CA GLN A 20 -1.91 -2.17 9.71
C GLN A 20 -1.08 -3.02 8.73
N LYS A 21 -1.72 -3.53 7.67
CA LYS A 21 -1.02 -4.33 6.67
C LYS A 21 -0.27 -3.41 5.72
N GLU A 22 0.96 -3.77 5.44
CA GLU A 22 1.86 -3.00 4.60
C GLU A 22 2.12 -3.72 3.28
N TYR A 23 2.06 -2.98 2.17
CA TYR A 23 2.33 -3.48 0.82
C TYR A 23 3.25 -2.50 0.10
N ARG A 24 4.28 -3.03 -0.57
CA ARG A 24 5.30 -2.23 -1.25
C ARG A 24 5.36 -2.54 -2.74
N LEU A 25 5.62 -1.52 -3.53
CA LEU A 25 5.88 -1.62 -4.95
C LEU A 25 7.05 -0.73 -5.33
N ASN A 26 8.01 -1.31 -6.03
CA ASN A 26 9.19 -0.58 -6.51
C ASN A 26 9.07 -0.30 -8.01
N SER A 27 9.66 0.81 -8.45
CA SER A 27 9.89 1.06 -9.87
C SER A 27 10.84 0.01 -10.47
N PRO A 28 10.84 -0.21 -11.79
CA PRO A 28 11.73 -1.19 -12.44
C PRO A 28 13.22 -0.98 -12.17
N ASP A 29 13.65 0.27 -11.99
CA ASP A 29 15.03 0.62 -11.63
C ASP A 29 15.32 0.54 -10.12
N GLY A 30 14.29 0.26 -9.30
CA GLY A 30 14.38 0.13 -7.85
C GLY A 30 14.58 1.43 -7.08
N LYS A 31 14.57 2.59 -7.75
CA LYS A 31 14.82 3.88 -7.10
C LYS A 31 13.62 4.42 -6.35
N LEU A 32 12.43 4.25 -6.92
CA LEU A 32 11.19 4.67 -6.32
C LEU A 32 10.50 3.49 -5.62
N GLU A 33 9.97 3.74 -4.44
CA GLU A 33 9.14 2.80 -3.70
C GLU A 33 7.88 3.49 -3.21
N VAL A 34 6.72 2.91 -3.53
CA VAL A 34 5.46 3.26 -2.89
C VAL A 34 5.13 2.22 -1.83
N THR A 35 4.82 2.68 -0.63
CA THR A 35 4.34 1.86 0.48
C THR A 35 2.90 2.20 0.77
N LEU A 36 2.06 1.17 0.83
CA LEU A 36 0.64 1.27 1.14
C LEU A 36 0.37 0.65 2.49
N TYR A 37 -0.33 1.37 3.32
CA TYR A 37 -0.79 0.92 4.62
C TYR A 37 -2.31 0.73 4.58
N ILE A 38 -2.76 -0.48 4.81
CA ILE A 38 -4.18 -0.86 4.80
C ILE A 38 -4.64 -1.13 6.22
N GLY A 39 -5.46 -0.25 6.75
CA GLY A 39 -6.09 -0.31 8.07
C GLY A 39 -7.46 0.34 8.03
N ASP A 40 -7.83 1.08 9.07
CA ASP A 40 -9.08 1.87 9.10
C ASP A 40 -9.14 2.89 7.96
N ARG A 41 -7.98 3.34 7.52
CA ARG A 41 -7.79 4.18 6.34
C ARG A 41 -6.74 3.55 5.44
N ILE A 42 -6.86 3.83 4.15
CA ILE A 42 -5.78 3.56 3.21
C ILE A 42 -4.85 4.76 3.24
N THR A 43 -3.57 4.52 3.47
CA THR A 43 -2.52 5.54 3.49
C THR A 43 -1.39 5.09 2.58
N TYR A 44 -0.77 6.01 1.88
CA TYR A 44 0.40 5.73 1.05
C TYR A 44 1.53 6.71 1.34
N GLU A 45 2.74 6.27 1.11
CA GLU A 45 3.94 7.11 1.06
C GLU A 45 4.76 6.77 -0.18
N LEU A 46 5.55 7.73 -0.64
CA LEU A 46 6.48 7.55 -1.75
C LEU A 46 7.87 7.95 -1.31
N THR A 47 8.83 7.07 -1.58
CA THR A 47 10.25 7.31 -1.31
C THR A 47 11.09 7.14 -2.56
N GLU A 48 12.19 7.87 -2.64
CA GLU A 48 13.24 7.72 -3.65
C GLU A 48 14.58 7.47 -2.95
N GLU A 49 15.18 6.31 -3.20
CA GLU A 49 16.45 5.90 -2.59
C GLU A 49 16.48 6.12 -1.05
N GLY A 50 15.34 5.84 -0.39
CA GLY A 50 15.16 6.02 1.05
C GLY A 50 14.79 7.44 1.51
N HIS A 51 14.71 8.41 0.60
CA HIS A 51 14.28 9.77 0.90
C HIS A 51 12.77 9.92 0.65
N THR A 52 12.06 10.48 1.61
CA THR A 52 10.61 10.69 1.48
C THR A 52 10.30 11.79 0.48
N LEU A 53 9.59 11.44 -0.60
CA LEU A 53 9.03 12.38 -1.57
C LEU A 53 7.61 12.78 -1.21
N VAL A 54 6.80 11.80 -0.79
CA VAL A 54 5.45 12.02 -0.29
C VAL A 54 5.34 11.37 1.08
N ALA A 55 5.13 12.19 2.10
CA ALA A 55 4.90 11.71 3.46
C ALA A 55 3.59 10.89 3.53
N PRO A 56 3.42 9.99 4.53
CA PRO A 56 2.21 9.20 4.66
C PRO A 56 0.95 10.04 4.54
N SER A 57 0.16 9.77 3.50
CA SER A 57 -1.00 10.55 3.11
C SER A 57 -2.22 9.65 2.93
N PRO A 58 -3.40 10.05 3.43
CA PRO A 58 -4.61 9.27 3.28
C PRO A 58 -5.10 9.28 1.82
N LEU A 59 -5.66 8.15 1.40
CA LEU A 59 -6.26 7.97 0.09
C LEU A 59 -7.73 7.59 0.25
N SER A 60 -8.62 8.42 -0.26
CA SER A 60 -10.05 8.13 -0.28
C SER A 60 -10.73 8.75 -1.49
N VAL A 61 -11.85 8.14 -1.90
CA VAL A 61 -12.70 8.63 -2.98
C VAL A 61 -14.11 8.76 -2.43
N HIS A 62 -14.69 9.96 -2.59
CA HIS A 62 -16.06 10.26 -2.20
C HIS A 62 -16.92 10.25 -3.47
N LEU A 63 -17.93 9.37 -3.46
CA LEU A 63 -18.90 9.27 -4.54
C LEU A 63 -20.10 10.19 -4.27
N ASP A 64 -20.78 10.58 -5.33
CA ASP A 64 -21.97 11.46 -5.25
C ASP A 64 -23.15 10.86 -4.49
N ASN A 65 -23.22 9.54 -4.41
CA ASN A 65 -24.23 8.81 -3.63
C ASN A 65 -23.90 8.72 -2.13
N GLY A 66 -22.85 9.39 -1.65
CA GLY A 66 -22.41 9.38 -0.26
C GLY A 66 -21.50 8.20 0.13
N THR A 67 -21.20 7.28 -0.80
CA THR A 67 -20.25 6.20 -0.55
C THR A 67 -18.82 6.74 -0.50
N VAL A 68 -18.04 6.25 0.48
CA VAL A 68 -16.62 6.60 0.60
C VAL A 68 -15.79 5.33 0.47
N TRP A 69 -14.90 5.29 -0.50
CA TRP A 69 -13.88 4.26 -0.61
C TRP A 69 -12.58 4.72 0.05
N GLY A 70 -11.88 3.81 0.70
CA GLY A 70 -10.62 4.08 1.39
C GLY A 70 -10.73 4.26 2.90
N ASN A 71 -11.94 4.40 3.44
CA ASN A 71 -12.21 4.40 4.87
C ASN A 71 -12.99 3.14 5.23
N GLY A 72 -12.47 2.33 6.16
CA GLY A 72 -13.10 1.08 6.57
C GLY A 72 -13.20 0.04 5.46
N SER A 73 -12.36 0.13 4.43
CA SER A 73 -12.39 -0.78 3.28
C SER A 73 -11.66 -2.09 3.59
N HIS A 74 -12.20 -3.20 3.11
CA HIS A 74 -11.69 -4.53 3.40
C HIS A 74 -10.93 -5.10 2.21
N LEU A 75 -9.62 -5.24 2.35
CA LEU A 75 -8.79 -5.84 1.33
C LEU A 75 -9.11 -7.33 1.14
N LYS A 76 -9.38 -7.72 -0.10
CA LYS A 76 -9.68 -9.09 -0.50
C LYS A 76 -8.46 -9.79 -1.11
N ARG A 77 -7.74 -9.11 -2.00
CA ARG A 77 -6.61 -9.69 -2.74
C ARG A 77 -5.61 -8.61 -3.17
N VAL A 78 -4.35 -9.00 -3.21
CA VAL A 78 -3.26 -8.21 -3.83
C VAL A 78 -2.66 -9.04 -4.94
N SER A 79 -2.41 -8.43 -6.09
CA SER A 79 -1.73 -9.04 -7.22
C SER A 79 -0.67 -8.10 -7.79
N HIS A 80 0.37 -8.68 -8.37
CA HIS A 80 1.48 -7.95 -8.97
C HIS A 80 1.61 -8.34 -10.44
N ARG A 81 1.97 -7.37 -11.25
CA ARG A 81 2.26 -7.55 -12.68
C ARG A 81 3.48 -6.70 -13.04
N GLN A 82 4.24 -7.19 -14.01
CA GLN A 82 5.33 -6.45 -14.63
C GLN A 82 5.06 -6.35 -16.13
N ALA A 83 5.33 -5.19 -16.70
CA ALA A 83 5.34 -4.99 -18.14
C ALA A 83 6.71 -4.46 -18.57
N ASN A 84 7.16 -4.91 -19.73
CA ASN A 84 8.37 -4.44 -20.37
C ASN A 84 8.17 -4.62 -21.88
N GLU A 85 7.39 -3.72 -22.46
CA GLU A 85 6.95 -3.78 -23.85
C GLU A 85 7.47 -2.57 -24.61
N VAL A 86 7.55 -2.71 -25.92
CA VAL A 86 7.80 -1.60 -26.83
C VAL A 86 6.54 -1.31 -27.61
N ILE A 87 6.02 -0.10 -27.45
CA ILE A 87 4.79 0.33 -28.12
C ILE A 87 5.20 1.13 -29.36
N PRO A 88 4.76 0.73 -30.57
CA PRO A 88 4.96 1.53 -31.76
C PRO A 88 4.16 2.83 -31.68
N SER A 89 4.80 3.95 -31.92
CA SER A 89 4.21 5.27 -31.85
C SER A 89 4.41 6.06 -33.15
N PRO A 90 3.59 5.81 -34.19
CA PRO A 90 3.79 6.37 -35.53
C PRO A 90 3.62 7.91 -35.58
N PHE A 91 3.02 8.53 -34.56
CA PHE A 91 2.69 9.96 -34.57
C PHE A 91 3.56 10.82 -33.63
N TYR A 92 4.58 10.22 -33.00
CA TYR A 92 5.49 10.93 -32.10
C TYR A 92 6.90 11.05 -32.70
N LYS A 93 7.70 11.94 -32.12
CA LYS A 93 9.13 12.13 -32.48
C LYS A 93 9.99 10.85 -32.36
N ARG A 94 9.51 9.87 -31.62
CA ARG A 94 10.11 8.54 -31.48
C ARG A 94 9.13 7.53 -32.05
N SER A 95 9.62 6.65 -32.94
CA SER A 95 8.84 5.59 -33.54
C SER A 95 8.42 4.49 -32.56
N GLU A 96 9.11 4.41 -31.42
CA GLU A 96 8.90 3.42 -30.38
C GLU A 96 8.99 4.06 -28.99
N VAL A 97 8.08 3.64 -28.12
CA VAL A 97 8.08 4.04 -26.70
C VAL A 97 8.21 2.77 -25.85
N LYS A 98 9.19 2.77 -24.95
CA LYS A 98 9.34 1.70 -23.98
C LYS A 98 8.29 1.86 -22.90
N ASP A 99 7.43 0.85 -22.73
CA ASP A 99 6.44 0.74 -21.66
C ASP A 99 6.94 -0.31 -20.64
N ALA A 100 7.67 0.17 -19.64
CA ALA A 100 8.23 -0.68 -18.59
C ALA A 100 7.75 -0.20 -17.23
N TYR A 101 7.01 -1.07 -16.52
CA TYR A 101 6.49 -0.75 -15.20
C TYR A 101 6.29 -1.99 -14.34
N ASN A 102 6.28 -1.77 -13.05
CA ASN A 102 5.74 -2.70 -12.07
C ASN A 102 4.33 -2.22 -11.65
N GLU A 103 3.41 -3.14 -11.50
CA GLU A 103 2.03 -2.84 -11.15
C GLU A 103 1.59 -3.67 -9.95
N MET A 104 0.91 -3.04 -9.03
CA MET A 104 0.26 -3.70 -7.90
C MET A 104 -1.22 -3.33 -7.89
N THR A 105 -2.07 -4.35 -7.89
CA THR A 105 -3.52 -4.19 -7.82
C THR A 105 -4.02 -4.71 -6.49
N LEU A 106 -4.71 -3.84 -5.74
CA LEU A 106 -5.40 -4.17 -4.50
C LEU A 106 -6.90 -4.23 -4.77
N SER A 107 -7.51 -5.38 -4.57
CA SER A 107 -8.97 -5.58 -4.76
C SER A 107 -9.67 -5.60 -3.41
N PHE A 108 -10.73 -4.82 -3.28
CA PHE A 108 -11.49 -4.67 -2.04
C PHE A 108 -12.87 -5.35 -2.12
N ARG A 109 -13.41 -5.73 -0.99
CA ARG A 109 -14.75 -6.36 -0.88
C ARG A 109 -15.87 -5.41 -1.30
N GLU A 110 -15.64 -4.11 -1.20
CA GLU A 110 -16.56 -3.03 -1.58
C GLU A 110 -16.60 -2.77 -3.09
N HIS A 111 -16.11 -3.73 -3.90
CA HIS A 111 -16.17 -3.73 -5.37
C HIS A 111 -15.40 -2.60 -6.05
N PHE A 112 -14.27 -2.20 -5.48
CA PHE A 112 -13.32 -1.32 -6.15
C PHE A 112 -11.91 -1.91 -6.11
N ASN A 113 -11.07 -1.42 -7.02
CA ASN A 113 -9.65 -1.75 -7.08
C ASN A 113 -8.81 -0.47 -6.99
N LEU A 114 -7.67 -0.57 -6.30
CA LEU A 114 -6.60 0.39 -6.40
C LEU A 114 -5.47 -0.20 -7.23
N ILE A 115 -5.01 0.55 -8.21
CA ILE A 115 -3.91 0.12 -9.08
C ILE A 115 -2.79 1.15 -8.95
N PHE A 116 -1.64 0.68 -8.52
CA PHE A 116 -0.39 1.45 -8.50
C PHE A 116 0.53 0.94 -9.61
N ARG A 117 1.07 1.87 -10.36
CA ARG A 117 2.00 1.58 -11.45
C ARG A 117 3.22 2.49 -11.31
N MET A 118 4.40 1.86 -11.30
CA MET A 118 5.68 2.53 -11.10
C MET A 118 6.64 2.22 -12.24
#